data_27a35bb0c0315dda10aa098cb26d0667
#
_entry.id   27a35bb0c0315dda10aa098cb26d0667
#
_cell.length_a   1.000
_cell.length_b   1.000
_cell.length_c   1.000
_cell.angle_alpha   90.00
_cell.angle_beta   90.00
_cell.angle_gamma   90.00
#
_symmetry.space_group_name_H-M   'P 1'
#
loop_
_entity.id
_entity.type
_entity.pdbx_description
1 polymer ?
#
loop_
_entity_poly.entity_id
_entity_poly.type
_entity_poly.pdbx_seq_one_letter_code
_entity_poly.pdbx_strand_id
1 'polypeptide(L)'
;GFDKIALVDYMPSIPKTIIKNKCSLRGELEVKNSLFKDPYFIGKKNPRNAVAGLFSRKASELNDDDKRILSQVNFIAYDYRSNEMPSTKEEIFNLIESLGFLTPAHKTISTLEEVYDFRDKYGELRLSDDYFALDGVVVFDDNLDINDQLEKVQKSAIALKFDLTIAITKMISIDWNYKGRYFNPIAVLEPVELDGTTVTHANL
;
A
#
# COMPACT_ATOMS: atom_id res chain seq x y z
N GLY A 1 -10.78 11.84 7.08
CA GLY A 1 -9.62 11.16 7.69
C GLY A 1 -9.66 11.24 9.21
N PHE A 2 -8.93 10.37 9.87
CA PHE A 2 -8.83 10.35 11.33
C PHE A 2 -7.42 10.74 11.73
N ASP A 3 -7.29 11.55 12.78
CA ASP A 3 -6.00 11.85 13.39
C ASP A 3 -5.50 10.61 14.16
N LYS A 4 -4.31 10.15 13.84
CA LYS A 4 -3.63 8.99 14.44
C LYS A 4 -2.21 9.33 14.93
N ILE A 5 -1.93 10.60 15.16
CA ILE A 5 -0.59 11.06 15.53
C ILE A 5 -0.06 10.33 16.79
N ALA A 6 -0.94 10.02 17.73
CA ALA A 6 -0.57 9.29 18.95
C ALA A 6 -0.12 7.84 18.70
N LEU A 7 -0.41 7.24 17.53
CA LEU A 7 0.08 5.93 17.15
C LEU A 7 1.48 6.00 16.54
N VAL A 8 1.84 7.14 15.96
CA VAL A 8 3.15 7.38 15.34
C VAL A 8 4.29 7.22 16.35
N ASP A 9 4.03 7.49 17.63
CA ASP A 9 5.03 7.34 18.69
C ASP A 9 5.52 5.89 18.85
N TYR A 10 4.75 4.92 18.42
CA TYR A 10 5.12 3.51 18.43
C TYR A 10 5.76 3.03 17.12
N MET A 11 5.92 3.91 16.12
CA MET A 11 6.43 3.55 14.79
C MET A 11 7.82 4.14 14.55
N PRO A 12 8.90 3.34 14.70
CA PRO A 12 10.27 3.82 14.46
C PRO A 12 10.54 4.24 13.02
N SER A 13 9.77 3.73 12.06
CA SER A 13 9.87 4.09 10.63
C SER A 13 9.45 5.53 10.33
N ILE A 14 8.84 6.24 11.29
CA ILE A 14 8.47 7.65 11.15
C ILE A 14 9.41 8.49 12.00
N PRO A 15 10.23 9.36 11.39
CA PRO A 15 11.13 10.26 12.11
C PRO A 15 10.37 11.16 13.07
N LYS A 16 10.90 11.31 14.30
CA LYS A 16 10.27 12.15 15.35
C LYS A 16 10.55 13.64 15.16
N THR A 17 11.60 13.98 14.40
CA THR A 17 11.98 15.36 14.12
C THR A 17 12.21 15.51 12.63
N ILE A 18 11.47 16.41 12.01
CA ILE A 18 11.61 16.76 10.60
C ILE A 18 12.06 18.22 10.54
N ILE A 19 13.28 18.44 10.05
CA ILE A 19 13.85 19.78 9.91
C ILE A 19 13.50 20.27 8.50
N LYS A 20 12.27 20.69 8.29
CA LYS A 20 11.90 21.36 7.03
C LYS A 20 10.59 22.15 7.13
N ASN A 21 10.41 23.02 6.14
CA ASN A 21 9.19 23.81 5.90
C ASN A 21 7.94 22.89 5.80
N LYS A 22 6.77 23.47 5.89
CA LYS A 22 5.49 22.75 5.79
C LYS A 22 5.46 21.85 4.56
N CYS A 23 5.40 20.54 4.80
CA CYS A 23 5.23 19.54 3.75
C CYS A 23 4.21 18.49 4.20
N SER A 24 3.70 17.74 3.24
CA SER A 24 2.92 16.53 3.50
C SER A 24 3.52 15.36 2.74
N LEU A 25 3.45 14.19 3.36
CA LEU A 25 3.87 12.92 2.77
C LEU A 25 2.66 12.02 2.65
N ARG A 26 2.58 11.28 1.54
CA ARG A 26 1.64 10.18 1.37
C ARG A 26 2.43 8.90 1.26
N GLY A 27 1.93 7.85 1.89
CA GLY A 27 2.56 6.54 1.89
C GLY A 27 1.58 5.45 2.26
N GLU A 28 2.08 4.24 2.32
CA GLU A 28 1.36 3.07 2.79
C GLU A 28 1.99 2.51 4.06
N LEU A 29 1.16 1.81 4.85
CA LEU A 29 1.59 1.13 6.06
C LEU A 29 1.77 -0.35 5.71
N GLU A 30 3.01 -0.82 5.83
CA GLU A 30 3.40 -2.16 5.41
C GLU A 30 4.05 -2.93 6.57
N VAL A 31 3.86 -4.23 6.56
CA VAL A 31 4.54 -5.17 7.44
C VAL A 31 5.22 -6.25 6.61
N LYS A 32 6.37 -6.73 7.08
CA LYS A 32 7.04 -7.85 6.43
C LYS A 32 6.17 -9.12 6.50
N ASN A 33 6.29 -9.99 5.49
CA ASN A 33 5.56 -11.24 5.44
C ASN A 33 5.83 -12.14 6.67
N SER A 34 7.07 -12.13 7.19
CA SER A 34 7.44 -12.86 8.41
C SER A 34 6.62 -12.43 9.62
N LEU A 35 6.30 -11.14 9.73
CA LEU A 35 5.51 -10.64 10.85
C LEU A 35 4.08 -11.21 10.85
N PHE A 36 3.51 -11.48 9.66
CA PHE A 36 2.16 -12.05 9.58
C PHE A 36 2.07 -13.49 10.12
N LYS A 37 3.20 -14.16 10.32
CA LYS A 37 3.29 -15.46 10.99
C LYS A 37 3.24 -15.36 12.53
N ASP A 38 3.31 -14.15 13.08
CA ASP A 38 3.21 -13.91 14.53
C ASP A 38 1.84 -14.33 15.06
N PRO A 39 1.75 -14.95 16.25
CA PRO A 39 0.49 -15.34 16.87
C PRO A 39 -0.55 -14.23 16.99
N TYR A 40 -0.13 -12.97 17.05
CA TYR A 40 -1.01 -11.80 17.02
C TYR A 40 -1.96 -11.80 15.82
N PHE A 41 -1.52 -12.35 14.68
CA PHE A 41 -2.29 -12.38 13.44
C PHE A 41 -3.16 -13.62 13.26
N ILE A 42 -3.19 -14.55 14.22
CA ILE A 42 -4.07 -15.73 14.15
C ILE A 42 -5.53 -15.28 13.98
N GLY A 43 -6.20 -15.81 12.98
CA GLY A 43 -7.58 -15.47 12.61
C GLY A 43 -7.74 -14.15 11.83
N LYS A 44 -6.65 -13.45 11.54
CA LYS A 44 -6.67 -12.30 10.61
C LYS A 44 -6.58 -12.80 9.16
N LYS A 45 -7.38 -12.21 8.27
CA LYS A 45 -7.47 -12.68 6.87
C LYS A 45 -6.22 -12.33 6.05
N ASN A 46 -5.63 -11.16 6.28
CA ASN A 46 -4.43 -10.70 5.60
C ASN A 46 -3.73 -9.58 6.40
N PRO A 47 -2.44 -9.29 6.12
CA PRO A 47 -1.67 -8.24 6.81
C PRO A 47 -2.33 -6.87 6.74
N ARG A 48 -2.82 -6.45 5.57
CA ARG A 48 -3.45 -5.14 5.36
C ARG A 48 -4.64 -4.93 6.29
N ASN A 49 -5.55 -5.89 6.38
CA ASN A 49 -6.73 -5.80 7.25
C ASN A 49 -6.36 -5.79 8.73
N ALA A 50 -5.32 -6.53 9.12
CA ALA A 50 -4.84 -6.57 10.49
C ALA A 50 -4.24 -5.23 10.91
N VAL A 51 -3.39 -4.63 10.07
CA VAL A 51 -2.80 -3.30 10.28
C VAL A 51 -3.89 -2.23 10.30
N ALA A 52 -4.83 -2.24 9.34
CA ALA A 52 -5.95 -1.31 9.31
C ALA A 52 -6.81 -1.40 10.60
N GLY A 53 -7.05 -2.62 11.09
CA GLY A 53 -7.75 -2.84 12.35
C GLY A 53 -7.01 -2.25 13.55
N LEU A 54 -5.70 -2.35 13.58
CA LEU A 54 -4.86 -1.76 14.62
C LEU A 54 -4.94 -0.22 14.58
N PHE A 55 -4.84 0.37 13.40
CA PHE A 55 -4.97 1.82 13.21
C PHE A 55 -6.39 2.36 13.38
N SER A 56 -7.42 1.51 13.48
CA SER A 56 -8.78 1.97 13.81
C SER A 56 -8.94 2.32 15.29
N ARG A 57 -8.09 1.78 16.18
CA ARG A 57 -8.15 1.96 17.63
C ARG A 57 -7.63 3.33 18.07
N LYS A 58 -7.98 3.72 19.30
CA LYS A 58 -7.38 4.87 19.98
C LYS A 58 -6.08 4.44 20.66
N ALA A 59 -5.13 5.35 20.81
CA ALA A 59 -3.87 5.06 21.50
C ALA A 59 -4.06 4.55 22.94
N SER A 60 -5.09 5.04 23.63
CA SER A 60 -5.45 4.59 25.00
C SER A 60 -6.03 3.17 25.08
N GLU A 61 -6.40 2.59 23.95
CA GLU A 61 -6.97 1.24 23.84
C GLU A 61 -5.91 0.19 23.47
N LEU A 62 -4.68 0.61 23.20
CA LEU A 62 -3.60 -0.26 22.80
C LEU A 62 -3.02 -1.02 23.99
N ASN A 63 -2.98 -2.33 23.88
CA ASN A 63 -2.23 -3.18 24.79
C ASN A 63 -0.74 -3.30 24.34
N ASP A 64 0.07 -4.03 25.12
CA ASP A 64 1.50 -4.15 24.83
C ASP A 64 1.81 -4.93 23.55
N ASP A 65 0.98 -5.92 23.20
CA ASP A 65 1.10 -6.63 21.93
C ASP A 65 0.79 -5.70 20.75
N ASP A 66 -0.24 -4.88 20.84
CA ASP A 66 -0.57 -3.87 19.82
C ASP A 66 0.61 -2.92 19.58
N LYS A 67 1.24 -2.42 20.65
CA LYS A 67 2.43 -1.54 20.58
C LYS A 67 3.63 -2.26 19.99
N ARG A 68 3.85 -3.53 20.35
CA ARG A 68 4.90 -4.39 19.79
C ARG A 68 4.71 -4.56 18.29
N ILE A 69 3.49 -4.79 17.83
CA ILE A 69 3.21 -4.89 16.39
C ILE A 69 3.38 -3.54 15.69
N LEU A 70 2.88 -2.44 16.27
CA LEU A 70 3.08 -1.09 15.71
C LEU A 70 4.56 -0.75 15.52
N SER A 71 5.45 -1.20 16.41
CA SER A 71 6.89 -0.96 16.28
C SER A 71 7.53 -1.64 15.07
N GLN A 72 6.83 -2.57 14.44
CA GLN A 72 7.27 -3.31 13.25
C GLN A 72 6.50 -2.89 11.98
N VAL A 73 5.52 -1.97 12.11
CA VAL A 73 4.84 -1.38 10.94
C VAL A 73 5.73 -0.32 10.32
N ASN A 74 5.94 -0.45 9.02
CA ASN A 74 6.71 0.51 8.24
C ASN A 74 5.77 1.48 7.52
N PHE A 75 6.09 2.77 7.57
CA PHE A 75 5.48 3.77 6.71
C PHE A 75 6.38 3.97 5.50
N ILE A 76 5.92 3.52 4.34
CA ILE A 76 6.64 3.63 3.06
C ILE A 76 6.08 4.84 2.31
N ALA A 77 6.85 5.93 2.25
CA ALA A 77 6.42 7.17 1.64
C ALA A 77 6.73 7.20 0.14
N TYR A 78 5.74 7.52 -0.69
CA TYR A 78 5.88 7.53 -2.15
C TYR A 78 5.48 8.86 -2.80
N ASP A 79 4.92 9.79 -2.05
CA ASP A 79 4.53 11.10 -2.55
C ASP A 79 4.90 12.19 -1.52
N TYR A 80 5.33 13.34 -2.05
CA TYR A 80 5.73 14.51 -1.27
C TYR A 80 5.07 15.75 -1.84
N ARG A 81 4.59 16.63 -0.97
CA ARG A 81 3.98 17.90 -1.36
C ARG A 81 4.44 19.02 -0.45
N SER A 82 4.87 20.10 -1.07
CA SER A 82 5.20 21.37 -0.41
C SER A 82 4.99 22.52 -1.38
N ASN A 83 5.26 23.74 -0.94
CA ASN A 83 5.22 24.92 -1.83
C ASN A 83 6.31 24.89 -2.91
N GLU A 84 7.42 24.20 -2.61
CA GLU A 84 8.54 24.00 -3.53
C GLU A 84 8.64 22.51 -3.82
N MET A 85 8.32 22.13 -5.06
CA MET A 85 8.30 20.74 -5.50
C MET A 85 9.56 20.41 -6.31
N PRO A 86 10.18 19.23 -6.10
CA PRO A 86 11.18 18.71 -7.02
C PRO A 86 10.62 18.54 -8.43
N SER A 87 11.52 18.50 -9.42
CA SER A 87 11.15 18.42 -10.84
C SER A 87 10.96 17.00 -11.34
N THR A 88 11.55 16.02 -10.65
CA THR A 88 11.51 14.62 -11.05
C THR A 88 11.03 13.72 -9.91
N LYS A 89 10.54 12.53 -10.25
CA LYS A 89 10.14 11.53 -9.27
C LYS A 89 11.32 11.00 -8.46
N GLU A 90 12.47 10.85 -9.11
CA GLU A 90 13.73 10.48 -8.44
C GLU A 90 14.13 11.51 -7.38
N GLU A 91 14.06 12.81 -7.70
CA GLU A 91 14.33 13.88 -6.72
C GLU A 91 13.35 13.84 -5.53
N ILE A 92 12.08 13.49 -5.76
CA ILE A 92 11.10 13.30 -4.69
C ILE A 92 11.53 12.17 -3.75
N PHE A 93 11.91 11.01 -4.28
CA PHE A 93 12.35 9.89 -3.45
C PHE A 93 13.62 10.24 -2.67
N ASN A 94 14.61 10.81 -3.31
CA ASN A 94 15.84 11.28 -2.66
C ASN A 94 15.55 12.27 -1.53
N LEU A 95 14.61 13.19 -1.75
CA LEU A 95 14.18 14.14 -0.72
C LEU A 95 13.49 13.43 0.45
N ILE A 96 12.57 12.51 0.19
CA ILE A 96 11.87 11.72 1.23
C ILE A 96 12.88 10.96 2.08
N GLU A 97 13.86 10.30 1.45
CA GLU A 97 14.94 9.57 2.14
C GLU A 97 15.83 10.50 2.96
N SER A 98 16.15 11.70 2.44
CA SER A 98 16.91 12.72 3.18
C SER A 98 16.20 13.22 4.44
N LEU A 99 14.86 13.11 4.47
CA LEU A 99 14.04 13.41 5.65
C LEU A 99 13.96 12.23 6.64
N GLY A 100 14.59 11.09 6.31
CA GLY A 100 14.67 9.90 7.16
C GLY A 100 13.48 8.94 7.01
N PHE A 101 12.63 9.12 6.00
CA PHE A 101 11.54 8.19 5.71
C PHE A 101 11.99 7.07 4.77
N LEU A 102 11.29 5.95 4.85
CA LEU A 102 11.44 4.85 3.90
C LEU A 102 10.68 5.16 2.61
N THR A 103 11.27 4.81 1.46
CA THR A 103 10.63 4.87 0.14
C THR A 103 10.39 3.47 -0.42
N PRO A 104 9.49 3.30 -1.40
CA PRO A 104 9.47 2.08 -2.19
C PRO A 104 10.82 1.88 -2.88
N ALA A 105 11.19 0.64 -3.13
CA ALA A 105 12.31 0.38 -4.02
C ALA A 105 12.05 1.01 -5.39
N HIS A 106 12.99 1.80 -5.87
CA HIS A 106 12.84 2.56 -7.12
C HIS A 106 14.12 2.53 -7.95
N LYS A 107 13.98 2.78 -9.23
CA LYS A 107 15.09 2.86 -10.20
C LYS A 107 14.63 3.66 -11.39
N THR A 108 15.44 4.60 -11.84
CA THR A 108 15.27 5.25 -13.17
C THR A 108 15.67 4.27 -14.25
N ILE A 109 14.82 4.09 -15.26
CA ILE A 109 14.97 3.12 -16.34
C ILE A 109 14.68 3.79 -17.68
N SER A 110 15.19 3.20 -18.76
CA SER A 110 15.08 3.77 -20.12
C SER A 110 14.43 2.82 -21.12
N THR A 111 14.29 1.55 -20.79
CA THR A 111 13.76 0.54 -21.71
C THR A 111 12.63 -0.26 -21.09
N LEU A 112 11.76 -0.81 -21.94
CA LEU A 112 10.67 -1.67 -21.50
C LEU A 112 11.19 -3.00 -20.92
N GLU A 113 12.31 -3.50 -21.40
CA GLU A 113 12.96 -4.69 -20.88
C GLU A 113 13.35 -4.50 -19.42
N GLU A 114 13.99 -3.37 -19.09
CA GLU A 114 14.30 -3.05 -17.68
C GLU A 114 13.07 -2.94 -16.78
N VAL A 115 11.90 -2.53 -17.31
CA VAL A 115 10.63 -2.54 -16.56
C VAL A 115 10.24 -3.97 -16.18
N TYR A 116 10.30 -4.90 -17.15
CA TYR A 116 9.96 -6.30 -16.91
C TYR A 116 10.95 -6.96 -15.95
N ASP A 117 12.25 -6.72 -16.13
CA ASP A 117 13.28 -7.23 -15.20
C ASP A 117 13.03 -6.75 -13.76
N PHE A 118 12.71 -5.47 -13.60
CA PHE A 118 12.38 -4.91 -12.29
C PHE A 118 11.11 -5.55 -11.71
N ARG A 119 10.05 -5.68 -12.52
CA ARG A 119 8.81 -6.35 -12.13
C ARG A 119 9.07 -7.79 -11.69
N ASP A 120 9.80 -8.57 -12.46
CA ASP A 120 10.02 -9.98 -12.19
C ASP A 120 10.86 -10.17 -10.92
N LYS A 121 11.91 -9.36 -10.74
CA LYS A 121 12.69 -9.32 -9.51
C LYS A 121 11.81 -9.12 -8.26
N TYR A 122 10.92 -8.13 -8.30
CA TYR A 122 10.04 -7.84 -7.16
C TYR A 122 8.85 -8.80 -7.08
N GLY A 123 8.48 -9.45 -8.17
CA GLY A 123 7.56 -10.57 -8.21
C GLY A 123 8.05 -11.78 -7.42
N GLU A 124 9.35 -12.04 -7.42
CA GLU A 124 9.99 -13.07 -6.60
C GLU A 124 10.16 -12.60 -5.15
N LEU A 125 10.70 -11.39 -4.95
CA LEU A 125 10.97 -10.85 -3.62
C LEU A 125 9.72 -10.74 -2.75
N ARG A 126 8.56 -10.41 -3.31
CA ARG A 126 7.29 -10.32 -2.56
C ARG A 126 6.88 -11.62 -1.86
N LEU A 127 7.43 -12.75 -2.28
CA LEU A 127 7.15 -14.06 -1.68
C LEU A 127 8.09 -14.37 -0.51
N SER A 128 9.16 -13.59 -0.34
CA SER A 128 10.12 -13.76 0.75
C SER A 128 9.53 -13.30 2.08
N ASP A 129 9.87 -14.01 3.15
CA ASP A 129 9.52 -13.67 4.52
C ASP A 129 10.06 -12.30 4.96
N ASP A 130 11.23 -11.92 4.48
CA ASP A 130 11.89 -10.66 4.83
C ASP A 130 11.44 -9.47 3.99
N TYR A 131 10.48 -9.69 3.10
CA TYR A 131 9.96 -8.65 2.23
C TYR A 131 8.46 -8.37 2.48
N PHE A 132 7.90 -7.44 1.72
CA PHE A 132 6.51 -7.00 1.83
C PHE A 132 5.62 -7.68 0.79
N ALA A 133 4.32 -7.81 1.10
CA ALA A 133 3.33 -8.26 0.14
C ALA A 133 3.03 -7.16 -0.88
N LEU A 134 3.59 -7.27 -2.08
CA LEU A 134 3.42 -6.30 -3.15
C LEU A 134 2.33 -6.74 -4.15
N ASP A 135 1.57 -5.78 -4.65
CA ASP A 135 0.54 -6.00 -5.69
C ASP A 135 1.12 -5.85 -7.11
N GLY A 136 2.22 -5.12 -7.27
CA GLY A 136 2.84 -4.82 -8.56
C GLY A 136 3.93 -3.75 -8.46
N VAL A 137 4.36 -3.27 -9.61
CA VAL A 137 5.24 -2.11 -9.74
C VAL A 137 4.49 -0.96 -10.39
N VAL A 138 4.91 0.26 -10.14
CA VAL A 138 4.33 1.45 -10.77
C VAL A 138 5.41 2.14 -11.58
N VAL A 139 5.13 2.37 -12.84
CA VAL A 139 6.00 3.11 -13.76
C VAL A 139 5.48 4.54 -13.84
N PHE A 140 6.35 5.50 -13.61
CA PHE A 140 6.05 6.93 -13.73
C PHE A 140 6.84 7.54 -14.87
N ASP A 141 6.28 8.58 -15.52
CA ASP A 141 7.10 9.53 -16.23
C ASP A 141 7.93 10.30 -15.18
N ASP A 142 9.25 10.35 -15.36
CA ASP A 142 10.12 11.01 -14.38
C ASP A 142 9.94 12.55 -14.40
N ASN A 143 9.51 13.12 -15.52
CA ASN A 143 9.15 14.54 -15.59
C ASN A 143 7.78 14.78 -14.97
N LEU A 144 7.77 15.48 -13.84
CA LEU A 144 6.55 15.69 -13.07
C LEU A 144 5.73 16.87 -13.59
N ASP A 145 4.50 16.62 -14.02
CA ASP A 145 3.48 17.65 -14.16
C ASP A 145 2.78 17.87 -12.81
N ILE A 146 2.94 19.09 -12.24
CA ILE A 146 2.32 19.47 -10.97
C ILE A 146 0.80 19.29 -11.00
N ASN A 147 0.16 19.55 -12.14
CA ASN A 147 -1.29 19.42 -12.27
C ASN A 147 -1.70 17.93 -12.21
N ASP A 148 -0.93 17.05 -12.86
CA ASP A 148 -1.19 15.60 -12.82
C ASP A 148 -0.99 15.02 -11.41
N GLN A 149 -0.04 15.55 -10.64
CA GLN A 149 0.19 15.13 -9.25
C GLN A 149 -0.96 15.50 -8.29
N LEU A 150 -1.74 16.49 -8.61
CA LEU A 150 -2.92 16.90 -7.82
C LEU A 150 -4.12 15.98 -8.10
N GLU A 151 -4.11 15.26 -9.21
CA GLU A 151 -5.18 14.34 -9.56
C GLU A 151 -5.22 13.11 -8.63
N LYS A 152 -6.41 12.57 -8.45
CA LYS A 152 -6.60 11.35 -7.67
C LYS A 152 -5.98 10.12 -8.35
N VAL A 153 -5.99 10.13 -9.68
CA VAL A 153 -5.37 9.13 -10.55
C VAL A 153 -4.43 9.87 -11.48
N GLN A 154 -3.14 9.67 -11.30
CA GLN A 154 -2.11 10.31 -12.11
C GLN A 154 -2.11 9.68 -13.51
N LYS A 155 -2.13 10.52 -14.55
CA LYS A 155 -2.08 10.06 -15.95
C LYS A 155 -0.68 9.66 -16.38
N SER A 156 0.34 10.22 -15.71
CA SER A 156 1.76 9.91 -15.89
C SER A 156 2.21 8.62 -15.20
N ALA A 157 1.29 7.88 -14.57
CA ALA A 157 1.61 6.67 -13.81
C ALA A 157 0.84 5.46 -14.34
N ILE A 158 1.54 4.35 -14.56
CA ILE A 158 0.95 3.08 -14.99
C ILE A 158 1.32 1.99 -13.98
N ALA A 159 0.32 1.31 -13.44
CA ALA A 159 0.53 0.16 -12.57
C ALA A 159 0.68 -1.12 -13.42
N LEU A 160 1.80 -1.81 -13.24
CA LEU A 160 2.06 -3.12 -13.79
C LEU A 160 1.95 -4.15 -12.67
N LYS A 161 0.79 -4.77 -12.56
CA LYS A 161 0.52 -5.73 -11.50
C LYS A 161 1.25 -7.05 -11.75
N PHE A 162 1.56 -7.75 -10.65
CA PHE A 162 1.99 -9.13 -10.74
C PHE A 162 0.82 -10.01 -11.20
N ASP A 163 1.13 -11.20 -11.72
CA ASP A 163 0.10 -12.13 -12.16
C ASP A 163 -0.85 -12.42 -11.00
N LEU A 164 -2.12 -12.28 -11.30
CA LEU A 164 -3.18 -12.50 -10.33
C LEU A 164 -3.41 -14.00 -10.18
N THR A 165 -3.61 -14.45 -8.97
CA THR A 165 -4.18 -15.77 -8.73
C THR A 165 -5.58 -15.80 -9.31
N ILE A 166 -5.87 -16.79 -10.15
CA ILE A 166 -7.19 -16.96 -10.79
C ILE A 166 -7.84 -18.18 -10.18
N ALA A 167 -9.09 -18.03 -9.76
CA ALA A 167 -9.93 -19.15 -9.37
C ALA A 167 -11.20 -19.16 -10.24
N ILE A 168 -11.63 -20.36 -10.61
CA ILE A 168 -12.86 -20.55 -11.36
C ILE A 168 -13.95 -20.98 -10.38
N THR A 169 -15.09 -20.29 -10.41
CA THR A 169 -16.24 -20.60 -9.59
C THR A 169 -17.53 -20.37 -10.36
N LYS A 170 -18.66 -20.79 -9.80
CA LYS A 170 -19.98 -20.63 -10.41
C LYS A 170 -20.69 -19.41 -9.84
N MET A 171 -21.25 -18.59 -10.72
CA MET A 171 -22.16 -17.51 -10.32
C MET A 171 -23.55 -18.10 -9.98
N ILE A 172 -24.03 -17.80 -8.76
CA ILE A 172 -25.32 -18.26 -8.24
C ILE A 172 -26.42 -17.27 -8.61
N SER A 173 -26.16 -15.97 -8.41
CA SER A 173 -27.10 -14.88 -8.66
C SER A 173 -26.37 -13.56 -8.88
N ILE A 174 -27.13 -12.52 -9.22
CA ILE A 174 -26.63 -11.14 -9.28
C ILE A 174 -27.44 -10.32 -8.28
N ASP A 175 -26.72 -9.69 -7.36
CA ASP A 175 -27.29 -8.71 -6.44
C ASP A 175 -27.04 -7.30 -6.98
N TRP A 176 -27.99 -6.39 -6.76
CA TRP A 176 -27.88 -5.01 -7.18
C TRP A 176 -27.64 -4.12 -5.96
N ASN A 177 -26.45 -3.57 -5.86
CA ASN A 177 -26.13 -2.64 -4.77
C ASN A 177 -26.36 -1.20 -5.23
N TYR A 178 -27.22 -0.50 -4.49
CA TYR A 178 -27.52 0.90 -4.76
C TYR A 178 -26.49 1.81 -4.06
N LYS A 179 -25.77 2.59 -4.88
CA LYS A 179 -24.78 3.55 -4.37
C LYS A 179 -25.07 4.93 -4.95
N GLY A 180 -25.91 5.69 -4.26
CA GLY A 180 -26.31 7.03 -4.68
C GLY A 180 -27.19 7.01 -5.93
N ARG A 181 -26.63 7.34 -7.11
CA ARG A 181 -27.38 7.39 -8.38
C ARG A 181 -27.17 6.17 -9.29
N TYR A 182 -26.37 5.21 -8.85
CA TYR A 182 -25.96 4.08 -9.66
C TYR A 182 -26.30 2.76 -8.99
N PHE A 183 -26.74 1.80 -9.80
CA PHE A 183 -26.84 0.41 -9.41
C PHE A 183 -25.57 -0.31 -9.86
N ASN A 184 -24.86 -0.89 -8.91
CA ASN A 184 -23.69 -1.71 -9.22
C ASN A 184 -24.08 -3.18 -9.11
N PRO A 185 -23.96 -3.95 -10.19
CA PRO A 185 -24.19 -5.40 -10.13
C PRO A 185 -23.04 -6.07 -9.38
N ILE A 186 -23.40 -6.99 -8.50
CA ILE A 186 -22.48 -7.83 -7.74
C ILE A 186 -22.83 -9.28 -8.00
N ALA A 187 -21.88 -10.03 -8.56
CA ALA A 187 -22.05 -11.48 -8.68
C ALA A 187 -21.98 -12.13 -7.30
N VAL A 188 -22.98 -12.93 -6.96
CA VAL A 188 -22.93 -13.88 -5.84
C VAL A 188 -22.36 -15.18 -6.37
N LEU A 189 -21.30 -15.68 -5.77
CA LEU A 189 -20.52 -16.81 -6.23
C LEU A 189 -20.62 -18.00 -5.27
N GLU A 190 -20.51 -19.21 -5.80
CA GLU A 190 -20.14 -20.34 -4.96
C GLU A 190 -18.81 -20.01 -4.27
N PRO A 191 -18.68 -20.26 -2.94
CA PRO A 191 -17.46 -19.93 -2.22
C PRO A 191 -16.21 -20.53 -2.88
N VAL A 192 -15.20 -19.73 -3.13
CA VAL A 192 -13.92 -20.16 -3.72
C VAL A 192 -12.77 -19.56 -2.94
N GLU A 193 -11.75 -20.35 -2.68
CA GLU A 193 -10.53 -19.88 -2.03
C GLU A 193 -9.64 -19.17 -3.05
N LEU A 194 -9.21 -17.95 -2.72
CA LEU A 194 -8.32 -17.11 -3.51
C LEU A 194 -7.36 -16.38 -2.57
N ASP A 195 -6.06 -16.67 -2.68
CA ASP A 195 -5.00 -16.08 -1.87
C ASP A 195 -5.31 -16.09 -0.34
N GLY A 196 -5.78 -17.24 0.17
CA GLY A 196 -6.11 -17.43 1.58
C GLY A 196 -7.39 -16.70 2.04
N THR A 197 -8.20 -16.23 1.09
CA THR A 197 -9.49 -15.58 1.35
C THR A 197 -10.61 -16.32 0.63
N THR A 198 -11.69 -16.64 1.34
CA THR A 198 -12.91 -17.18 0.72
C THR A 198 -13.67 -16.07 0.02
N VAL A 199 -13.75 -16.11 -1.29
CA VAL A 199 -14.47 -15.14 -2.12
C VAL A 199 -15.87 -15.68 -2.41
N THR A 200 -16.90 -14.88 -2.10
CA THR A 200 -18.31 -15.19 -2.35
C THR A 200 -19.01 -14.13 -3.21
N HIS A 201 -18.36 -13.01 -3.46
CA HIS A 201 -18.92 -11.89 -4.22
C HIS A 201 -17.83 -11.26 -5.09
N ALA A 202 -18.22 -10.84 -6.31
CA ALA A 202 -17.37 -10.09 -7.23
C ALA A 202 -18.17 -8.94 -7.88
N ASN A 203 -17.51 -7.79 -8.10
CA ASN A 203 -18.11 -6.72 -8.90
C ASN A 203 -18.14 -7.14 -10.37
N LEU A 204 -19.22 -6.83 -11.07
CA LEU A 204 -19.41 -7.07 -12.50
C LEU A 204 -19.17 -5.79 -13.31
#